data_fadc52511f1194e57c533e09861a0462
#
_entry.id   fadc52511f1194e57c533e09861a0462
#
_cell.length_a   1.000
_cell.length_b   1.000
_cell.length_c   1.000
_cell.angle_alpha   90.00
_cell.angle_beta   90.00
_cell.angle_gamma   90.00
#
_symmetry.space_group_name_H-M   'P 1'
#
loop_
_entity.id
_entity.type
_entity.pdbx_description
1 polymer ?
#
loop_
_entity_poly.entity_id
_entity_poly.type
_entity_poly.pdbx_seq_one_letter_code
_entity_poly.pdbx_strand_id
1 'polypeptide(L)'
;MNAYIEEVIAKVKARDSHEPEFIQTVEEVLRSLEPMIEKHPEYQEAGLLERLVEPERVIEFRVPWVDREGKVQVNRGFRVQFNSAIGPYKGGLRFASHVNLSVMKFLGFEQTFKNSLTSLPMGGGKGGSDFDPNGKTDAEIMRFCQSFMTELQRHIGPNVDVPAGDIGVGGREIGFLFGQYKKIRGAYENGVLTGKGLSFGGSLIRPEATGFGAVYYLCEVLKHENDTIEGKEIAISGFGNVSWGVCTKAMQLGAKVITLAGPDGYIYDPDGVCTQEKLDYMLVMRNSGRNKVQDYADKFGVQFFPGQKPWGQKADICMPCAYQNEIRMEEAEKIIANGTKYYIEVANMPTTNEALFHMMKQPGMIVAPSKAVNAGGVAVSGLEMSQNSERLAWSAEEVDEKLVTIMKNIHKNSMEAAAEAGLGYNLVAGANLAGFKKVADAMMAQGIV
;
A
#
# COMPACT_ATOMS: atom_id res chain seq x y z
N MET A 1 12.37 -7.87 -26.45
CA MET A 1 12.81 -7.15 -25.24
C MET A 1 13.54 -5.89 -25.70
N ASN A 2 13.12 -4.74 -25.23
CA ASN A 2 13.61 -3.44 -25.70
C ASN A 2 15.06 -3.21 -25.26
N ALA A 3 15.96 -2.88 -26.19
CA ALA A 3 17.39 -2.74 -25.92
C ALA A 3 17.71 -1.63 -24.89
N TYR A 4 16.99 -0.52 -24.94
CA TYR A 4 17.14 0.58 -23.98
C TYR A 4 16.80 0.16 -22.56
N ILE A 5 15.71 -0.60 -22.36
CA ILE A 5 15.34 -1.13 -21.05
C ILE A 5 16.44 -2.03 -20.50
N GLU A 6 16.95 -2.98 -21.30
CA GLU A 6 18.01 -3.89 -20.84
C GLU A 6 19.32 -3.17 -20.53
N GLU A 7 19.65 -2.11 -21.29
CA GLU A 7 20.82 -1.27 -21.00
C GLU A 7 20.70 -0.57 -19.64
N VAL A 8 19.54 0.01 -19.34
CA VAL A 8 19.28 0.68 -18.05
C VAL A 8 19.31 -0.32 -16.89
N ILE A 9 18.70 -1.49 -17.05
CA ILE A 9 18.74 -2.56 -16.05
C ILE A 9 20.19 -3.01 -15.80
N ALA A 10 20.99 -3.18 -16.85
CA ALA A 10 22.41 -3.57 -16.72
C ALA A 10 23.22 -2.50 -15.95
N LYS A 11 22.98 -1.22 -16.22
CA LYS A 11 23.59 -0.09 -15.47
C LYS A 11 23.23 -0.14 -13.98
N VAL A 12 21.96 -0.34 -13.64
CA VAL A 12 21.49 -0.45 -12.24
C VAL A 12 22.15 -1.65 -11.55
N LYS A 13 22.16 -2.82 -12.18
CA LYS A 13 22.82 -4.03 -11.63
C LYS A 13 24.31 -3.84 -11.34
N ALA A 14 25.01 -3.14 -12.24
CA ALA A 14 26.44 -2.89 -12.07
C ALA A 14 26.71 -1.89 -10.94
N ARG A 15 25.92 -0.84 -10.84
CA ARG A 15 26.06 0.24 -9.85
C ARG A 15 25.60 -0.19 -8.45
N ASP A 16 24.44 -0.81 -8.35
CA ASP A 16 23.73 -1.09 -7.09
C ASP A 16 23.80 -2.58 -6.71
N SER A 17 24.88 -3.29 -7.08
CA SER A 17 25.02 -4.76 -6.92
C SER A 17 24.76 -5.27 -5.49
N HIS A 18 24.82 -4.42 -4.49
CA HIS A 18 24.59 -4.71 -3.08
C HIS A 18 23.13 -4.40 -2.62
N GLU A 19 22.24 -4.07 -3.55
CA GLU A 19 20.84 -3.70 -3.30
C GLU A 19 19.85 -4.65 -4.03
N PRO A 20 19.77 -5.93 -3.64
CA PRO A 20 19.05 -6.95 -4.40
C PRO A 20 17.54 -6.68 -4.52
N GLU A 21 16.89 -6.18 -3.48
CA GLU A 21 15.45 -5.88 -3.49
C GLU A 21 15.12 -4.73 -4.46
N PHE A 22 16.00 -3.72 -4.50
CA PHE A 22 15.85 -2.61 -5.42
C PHE A 22 16.06 -3.03 -6.87
N ILE A 23 17.13 -3.79 -7.17
CA ILE A 23 17.41 -4.32 -8.51
C ILE A 23 16.24 -5.15 -9.03
N GLN A 24 15.72 -6.08 -8.22
CA GLN A 24 14.59 -6.92 -8.62
C GLN A 24 13.39 -6.07 -9.03
N THR A 25 13.04 -5.08 -8.22
CA THR A 25 11.89 -4.22 -8.49
C THR A 25 12.08 -3.37 -9.75
N VAL A 26 13.27 -2.83 -9.97
CA VAL A 26 13.60 -2.09 -11.20
C VAL A 26 13.41 -2.99 -12.42
N GLU A 27 13.92 -4.23 -12.41
CA GLU A 27 13.75 -5.17 -13.51
C GLU A 27 12.27 -5.45 -13.80
N GLU A 28 11.49 -5.77 -12.77
CA GLU A 28 10.07 -6.09 -12.90
C GLU A 28 9.28 -4.91 -13.47
N VAL A 29 9.50 -3.71 -12.94
CA VAL A 29 8.79 -2.51 -13.38
C VAL A 29 9.21 -2.13 -14.80
N LEU A 30 10.50 -1.98 -15.10
CA LEU A 30 10.95 -1.52 -16.41
C LEU A 30 10.53 -2.46 -17.54
N ARG A 31 10.60 -3.78 -17.32
CA ARG A 31 10.13 -4.75 -18.33
C ARG A 31 8.63 -4.64 -18.59
N SER A 32 7.84 -4.30 -17.58
CA SER A 32 6.40 -4.09 -17.75
C SER A 32 6.07 -2.84 -18.58
N LEU A 33 7.03 -1.91 -18.76
CA LEU A 33 6.86 -0.68 -19.52
C LEU A 33 7.19 -0.81 -21.02
N GLU A 34 7.71 -1.97 -21.47
CA GLU A 34 8.16 -2.19 -22.84
C GLU A 34 7.16 -1.68 -23.91
N PRO A 35 5.84 -1.98 -23.81
CA PRO A 35 4.89 -1.53 -24.82
C PRO A 35 4.78 0.00 -24.94
N MET A 36 5.07 0.74 -23.88
CA MET A 36 5.05 2.21 -23.88
C MET A 36 6.37 2.78 -24.37
N ILE A 37 7.49 2.23 -23.94
CA ILE A 37 8.82 2.69 -24.35
C ILE A 37 9.02 2.54 -25.87
N GLU A 38 8.49 1.47 -26.49
CA GLU A 38 8.54 1.28 -27.92
C GLU A 38 7.76 2.34 -28.73
N LYS A 39 6.72 2.90 -28.15
CA LYS A 39 5.88 3.95 -28.77
C LYS A 39 6.43 5.36 -28.57
N HIS A 40 7.37 5.56 -27.64
CA HIS A 40 7.87 6.85 -27.19
C HIS A 40 9.40 6.93 -27.23
N PRO A 41 10.03 6.99 -28.44
CA PRO A 41 11.48 7.08 -28.56
C PRO A 41 12.08 8.33 -27.87
N GLU A 42 11.29 9.40 -27.72
CA GLU A 42 11.67 10.61 -26.99
C GLU A 42 12.04 10.36 -25.52
N TYR A 43 11.54 9.28 -24.91
CA TYR A 43 11.91 8.92 -23.55
C TYR A 43 13.38 8.47 -23.47
N GLN A 44 13.86 7.74 -24.47
CA GLN A 44 15.28 7.37 -24.53
C GLN A 44 16.17 8.59 -24.79
N GLU A 45 15.76 9.47 -25.72
CA GLU A 45 16.52 10.70 -26.02
C GLU A 45 16.68 11.60 -24.80
N ALA A 46 15.67 11.64 -23.92
CA ALA A 46 15.68 12.40 -22.67
C ALA A 46 16.34 11.67 -21.48
N GLY A 47 16.83 10.43 -21.65
CA GLY A 47 17.37 9.62 -20.56
C GLY A 47 16.35 9.41 -19.43
N LEU A 48 15.07 9.22 -19.80
CA LEU A 48 13.98 9.21 -18.84
C LEU A 48 14.09 8.04 -17.85
N LEU A 49 14.40 6.84 -18.34
CA LEU A 49 14.50 5.66 -17.48
C LEU A 49 15.70 5.73 -16.53
N GLU A 50 16.84 6.25 -16.98
CA GLU A 50 18.00 6.49 -16.12
C GLU A 50 17.67 7.42 -14.96
N ARG A 51 16.95 8.51 -15.21
CA ARG A 51 16.49 9.42 -14.16
C ARG A 51 15.41 8.82 -13.26
N LEU A 52 14.54 8.00 -13.84
CA LEU A 52 13.45 7.38 -13.13
C LEU A 52 13.92 6.32 -12.10
N VAL A 53 15.01 5.60 -12.40
CA VAL A 53 15.57 4.55 -11.52
C VAL A 53 16.61 5.10 -10.54
N GLU A 54 16.87 6.40 -10.55
CA GLU A 54 17.75 7.07 -9.60
C GLU A 54 16.92 7.91 -8.63
N PRO A 55 16.99 7.66 -7.30
CA PRO A 55 16.32 8.54 -6.35
C PRO A 55 16.93 9.95 -6.38
N GLU A 56 16.09 10.98 -6.31
CA GLU A 56 16.56 12.37 -6.29
C GLU A 56 17.45 12.65 -5.08
N ARG A 57 17.16 12.02 -3.93
CA ARG A 57 17.98 12.11 -2.71
C ARG A 57 17.85 10.87 -1.85
N VAL A 58 18.97 10.49 -1.23
CA VAL A 58 19.04 9.51 -0.15
C VAL A 58 19.62 10.16 1.09
N ILE A 59 18.93 10.05 2.20
CA ILE A 59 19.35 10.59 3.48
C ILE A 59 19.49 9.42 4.45
N GLU A 60 20.69 9.24 4.98
CA GLU A 60 21.00 8.25 6.02
C GLU A 60 21.56 8.98 7.24
N PHE A 61 21.07 8.62 8.42
CA PHE A 61 21.47 9.28 9.67
C PHE A 61 21.47 8.35 10.86
N ARG A 62 22.26 8.69 11.86
CA ARG A 62 22.37 7.97 13.12
C ARG A 62 21.24 8.38 14.07
N VAL A 63 20.61 7.39 14.73
CA VAL A 63 19.54 7.60 15.71
C VAL A 63 19.97 7.02 17.07
N PRO A 64 20.62 7.80 17.94
CA PRO A 64 20.96 7.38 19.30
C PRO A 64 19.77 7.58 20.25
N TRP A 65 19.50 6.60 21.11
CA TRP A 65 18.45 6.69 22.13
C TRP A 65 18.82 5.85 23.35
N VAL A 66 18.09 6.00 24.45
CA VAL A 66 18.37 5.30 25.71
C VAL A 66 17.21 4.37 26.04
N ASP A 67 17.51 3.08 26.28
CA ASP A 67 16.51 2.08 26.65
C ASP A 67 16.06 2.20 28.12
N ARG A 68 15.19 1.26 28.53
CA ARG A 68 14.65 1.24 29.91
C ARG A 68 15.70 0.96 30.97
N GLU A 69 16.82 0.33 30.60
CA GLU A 69 17.93 0.01 31.52
C GLU A 69 18.99 1.13 31.57
N GLY A 70 18.76 2.23 30.88
CA GLY A 70 19.69 3.36 30.81
C GLY A 70 20.85 3.15 29.83
N LYS A 71 20.83 2.12 28.98
CA LYS A 71 21.86 1.86 27.98
C LYS A 71 21.61 2.64 26.70
N VAL A 72 22.69 3.15 26.13
CA VAL A 72 22.66 3.82 24.83
C VAL A 72 22.49 2.77 23.74
N GLN A 73 21.49 2.97 22.92
CA GLN A 73 21.22 2.22 21.70
C GLN A 73 21.45 3.13 20.48
N VAL A 74 21.88 2.54 19.37
CA VAL A 74 22.11 3.28 18.12
C VAL A 74 21.50 2.52 16.97
N ASN A 75 20.56 3.18 16.27
CA ASN A 75 19.93 2.68 15.06
C ASN A 75 20.29 3.57 13.86
N ARG A 76 20.00 3.09 12.67
CA ARG A 76 20.09 3.87 11.42
C ARG A 76 18.72 4.37 11.05
N GLY A 77 18.64 5.64 10.64
CA GLY A 77 17.47 6.24 10.02
C GLY A 77 17.71 6.45 8.52
N PHE A 78 16.66 6.23 7.74
CA PHE A 78 16.68 6.39 6.28
C PHE A 78 15.50 7.23 5.81
N ARG A 79 15.73 8.10 4.82
CA ARG A 79 14.69 8.71 4.00
C ARG A 79 15.13 8.75 2.55
N VAL A 80 14.42 8.06 1.68
CA VAL A 80 14.61 8.09 0.23
C VAL A 80 13.54 9.01 -0.33
N GLN A 81 13.97 10.15 -0.86
CA GLN A 81 13.19 11.11 -1.64
C GLN A 81 13.36 10.71 -3.10
N PHE A 82 12.40 9.89 -3.59
CA PHE A 82 12.64 9.15 -4.82
C PHE A 82 12.33 9.96 -6.06
N ASN A 83 11.13 10.54 -6.16
CA ASN A 83 10.72 11.32 -7.31
C ASN A 83 9.69 12.38 -6.92
N SER A 84 9.89 13.62 -7.31
CA SER A 84 9.04 14.76 -7.00
C SER A 84 8.30 15.35 -8.20
N ALA A 85 8.36 14.72 -9.37
CA ALA A 85 7.81 15.27 -10.60
C ALA A 85 6.30 15.61 -10.53
N ILE A 86 5.53 14.88 -9.72
CA ILE A 86 4.08 15.09 -9.61
C ILE A 86 3.63 15.67 -8.26
N GLY A 87 4.55 16.00 -7.37
CA GLY A 87 4.26 16.60 -6.06
C GLY A 87 5.31 16.31 -5.01
N PRO A 88 5.13 16.79 -3.77
CA PRO A 88 6.07 16.53 -2.68
C PRO A 88 6.25 15.02 -2.48
N TYR A 89 7.47 14.61 -2.07
CA TYR A 89 7.72 13.20 -1.78
C TYR A 89 6.72 12.68 -0.75
N LYS A 90 6.16 11.50 -0.98
CA LYS A 90 5.12 10.93 -0.12
C LYS A 90 5.34 9.44 0.04
N GLY A 91 5.35 8.99 1.30
CA GLY A 91 5.42 7.58 1.63
C GLY A 91 5.72 7.31 3.08
N GLY A 92 5.41 6.08 3.53
CA GLY A 92 5.47 5.70 4.93
C GLY A 92 6.88 5.60 5.51
N LEU A 93 6.92 5.62 6.84
CA LEU A 93 8.09 5.24 7.65
C LEU A 93 7.88 3.82 8.17
N ARG A 94 8.88 2.95 7.99
CA ARG A 94 8.87 1.57 8.49
C ARG A 94 9.88 1.40 9.61
N PHE A 95 9.44 0.89 10.76
CA PHE A 95 10.32 0.52 11.87
C PHE A 95 10.32 -1.00 12.04
N ALA A 96 11.41 -1.63 11.58
CA ALA A 96 11.56 -3.08 11.66
C ALA A 96 13.04 -3.46 11.49
N SER A 97 13.48 -4.51 12.15
CA SER A 97 14.88 -4.95 12.19
C SER A 97 15.52 -5.23 10.81
N HIS A 98 14.71 -5.53 9.79
CA HIS A 98 15.16 -5.81 8.42
C HIS A 98 15.25 -4.58 7.51
N VAL A 99 14.97 -3.38 8.03
CA VAL A 99 15.05 -2.14 7.24
C VAL A 99 16.50 -1.81 6.91
N ASN A 100 16.74 -1.60 5.63
CA ASN A 100 18.02 -1.17 5.07
C ASN A 100 17.78 -0.25 3.86
N LEU A 101 18.84 0.28 3.26
CA LEU A 101 18.72 1.21 2.14
C LEU A 101 18.08 0.57 0.90
N SER A 102 18.45 -0.68 0.55
CA SER A 102 17.88 -1.39 -0.59
C SER A 102 16.35 -1.51 -0.49
N VAL A 103 15.85 -1.90 0.71
CA VAL A 103 14.41 -1.98 1.00
C VAL A 103 13.75 -0.61 0.88
N MET A 104 14.39 0.47 1.36
CA MET A 104 13.82 1.82 1.27
C MET A 104 13.81 2.34 -0.17
N LYS A 105 14.84 2.07 -0.96
CA LYS A 105 14.88 2.44 -2.40
C LYS A 105 13.79 1.70 -3.17
N PHE A 106 13.68 0.38 -3.00
CA PHE A 106 12.64 -0.41 -3.65
C PHE A 106 11.24 0.11 -3.34
N LEU A 107 10.94 0.32 -2.07
CA LEU A 107 9.62 0.80 -1.63
C LEU A 107 9.35 2.25 -2.08
N GLY A 108 10.38 3.10 -2.15
CA GLY A 108 10.26 4.47 -2.64
C GLY A 108 9.97 4.53 -4.15
N PHE A 109 10.62 3.65 -4.91
CA PHE A 109 10.39 3.50 -6.35
C PHE A 109 8.96 3.04 -6.64
N GLU A 110 8.47 1.98 -6.00
CA GLU A 110 7.09 1.52 -6.14
C GLU A 110 6.07 2.58 -5.69
N GLN A 111 6.39 3.31 -4.61
CA GLN A 111 5.52 4.35 -4.09
C GLN A 111 5.29 5.48 -5.09
N THR A 112 6.28 5.79 -5.94
CA THR A 112 6.15 6.78 -7.02
C THR A 112 4.99 6.43 -7.95
N PHE A 113 4.90 5.19 -8.41
CA PHE A 113 3.84 4.75 -9.32
C PHE A 113 2.49 4.58 -8.61
N LYS A 114 2.51 4.08 -7.38
CA LYS A 114 1.28 3.94 -6.59
C LYS A 114 0.62 5.29 -6.31
N ASN A 115 1.42 6.30 -5.94
CA ASN A 115 0.91 7.64 -5.69
C ASN A 115 0.36 8.29 -6.97
N SER A 116 1.04 8.10 -8.10
CA SER A 116 0.61 8.66 -9.39
C SER A 116 -0.76 8.16 -9.83
N LEU A 117 -1.10 6.91 -9.51
CA LEU A 117 -2.42 6.33 -9.83
C LEU A 117 -3.56 7.10 -9.16
N THR A 118 -3.36 7.65 -7.97
CA THR A 118 -4.40 8.41 -7.26
C THR A 118 -4.78 9.71 -7.94
N SER A 119 -3.96 10.18 -8.87
CA SER A 119 -4.05 11.51 -9.51
C SER A 119 -3.90 12.70 -8.55
N LEU A 120 -3.64 12.45 -7.27
CA LEU A 120 -3.31 13.50 -6.30
C LEU A 120 -1.87 13.98 -6.48
N PRO A 121 -1.55 15.24 -6.10
CA PRO A 121 -0.20 15.80 -6.26
C PRO A 121 0.75 15.26 -5.19
N MET A 122 1.21 14.03 -5.38
CA MET A 122 2.12 13.32 -4.47
C MET A 122 3.19 12.59 -5.26
N GLY A 123 4.43 12.94 -5.03
CA GLY A 123 5.60 12.22 -5.50
C GLY A 123 5.85 10.91 -4.74
N GLY A 124 6.98 10.30 -4.95
CA GLY A 124 7.38 9.05 -4.30
C GLY A 124 8.48 9.25 -3.25
N GLY A 125 8.32 8.65 -2.10
CA GLY A 125 9.34 8.58 -1.08
C GLY A 125 9.11 7.43 -0.10
N LYS A 126 10.13 7.04 0.62
CA LYS A 126 10.07 6.02 1.67
C LYS A 126 11.14 6.24 2.70
N GLY A 127 10.84 5.89 3.94
CA GLY A 127 11.84 5.98 5.01
C GLY A 127 11.62 4.94 6.08
N GLY A 128 12.47 4.97 7.08
CA GLY A 128 12.36 4.05 8.20
C GLY A 128 13.65 3.89 8.98
N SER A 129 13.68 2.86 9.79
CA SER A 129 14.82 2.51 10.64
C SER A 129 14.85 1.00 10.90
N ASP A 130 16.04 0.46 11.16
CA ASP A 130 16.26 -0.88 11.67
C ASP A 130 15.83 -1.05 13.15
N PHE A 131 15.18 -0.04 13.72
CA PHE A 131 14.55 -0.10 15.04
C PHE A 131 13.32 -1.01 15.02
N ASP A 132 13.25 -1.97 15.95
CA ASP A 132 12.07 -2.83 16.14
C ASP A 132 11.29 -2.35 17.37
N PRO A 133 10.05 -1.85 17.20
CA PRO A 133 9.21 -1.41 18.32
C PRO A 133 8.62 -2.55 19.14
N ASN A 134 8.68 -3.81 18.67
CA ASN A 134 8.11 -4.95 19.38
C ASN A 134 8.82 -5.17 20.73
N GLY A 135 8.04 -5.34 21.80
CA GLY A 135 8.56 -5.53 23.16
C GLY A 135 9.16 -4.28 23.81
N LYS A 136 9.13 -3.13 23.16
CA LYS A 136 9.53 -1.84 23.72
C LYS A 136 8.36 -1.18 24.46
N THR A 137 8.69 -0.39 25.49
CA THR A 137 7.72 0.46 26.18
C THR A 137 7.39 1.71 25.37
N ASP A 138 6.26 2.34 25.63
CA ASP A 138 5.89 3.62 24.99
C ASP A 138 6.95 4.71 25.22
N ALA A 139 7.58 4.72 26.41
CA ALA A 139 8.65 5.66 26.72
C ALA A 139 9.91 5.43 25.89
N GLU A 140 10.28 4.18 25.60
CA GLU A 140 11.39 3.83 24.71
C GLU A 140 11.08 4.25 23.28
N ILE A 141 9.88 3.89 22.77
CA ILE A 141 9.42 4.26 21.43
C ILE A 141 9.37 5.78 21.26
N MET A 142 8.88 6.51 22.28
CA MET A 142 8.86 7.97 22.25
C MET A 142 10.27 8.56 22.17
N ARG A 143 11.22 8.10 22.96
CA ARG A 143 12.62 8.56 22.90
C ARG A 143 13.25 8.30 21.54
N PHE A 144 13.01 7.09 20.98
CA PHE A 144 13.47 6.76 19.65
C PHE A 144 12.87 7.70 18.61
N CYS A 145 11.54 7.89 18.58
CA CYS A 145 10.85 8.78 17.65
C CYS A 145 11.34 10.24 17.73
N GLN A 146 11.61 10.71 18.96
CA GLN A 146 12.16 12.06 19.17
C GLN A 146 13.56 12.20 18.57
N SER A 147 14.44 11.22 18.80
CA SER A 147 15.79 11.20 18.23
C SER A 147 15.74 11.10 16.69
N PHE A 148 14.92 10.20 16.16
CA PHE A 148 14.73 10.03 14.72
C PHE A 148 14.24 11.33 14.05
N MET A 149 13.22 11.98 14.62
CA MET A 149 12.66 13.22 14.06
C MET A 149 13.63 14.41 14.19
N THR A 150 14.52 14.42 15.20
CA THR A 150 15.52 15.48 15.35
C THR A 150 16.43 15.60 14.11
N GLU A 151 16.76 14.48 13.48
CA GLU A 151 17.50 14.47 12.21
C GLU A 151 16.59 14.66 11.01
N LEU A 152 15.49 13.91 10.93
CA LEU A 152 14.60 13.90 9.76
C LEU A 152 13.96 15.27 9.49
N GLN A 153 13.64 16.06 10.50
CA GLN A 153 12.92 17.34 10.36
C GLN A 153 13.59 18.34 9.43
N ARG A 154 14.88 18.21 9.18
CA ARG A 154 15.65 19.09 8.27
C ARG A 154 15.30 18.87 6.80
N HIS A 155 14.69 17.73 6.48
CA HIS A 155 14.52 17.23 5.12
C HIS A 155 13.04 17.11 4.72
N ILE A 156 12.11 17.32 5.65
CA ILE A 156 10.67 17.14 5.44
C ILE A 156 9.90 18.45 5.66
N GLY A 157 8.68 18.47 5.16
CA GLY A 157 7.78 19.61 5.30
C GLY A 157 6.53 19.43 4.46
N PRO A 158 5.44 20.19 4.72
CA PRO A 158 4.16 20.01 4.03
C PRO A 158 4.24 20.09 2.49
N ASN A 159 5.19 20.87 1.97
CA ASN A 159 5.38 21.10 0.54
C ASN A 159 6.67 20.48 -0.02
N VAL A 160 7.40 19.72 0.78
CA VAL A 160 8.69 19.12 0.39
C VAL A 160 8.59 17.60 0.41
N ASP A 161 8.30 17.05 1.59
CA ASP A 161 8.28 15.62 1.84
C ASP A 161 7.35 15.33 3.02
N VAL A 162 6.35 14.47 2.81
CA VAL A 162 5.30 14.18 3.80
C VAL A 162 5.30 12.69 4.13
N PRO A 163 6.03 12.27 5.17
CA PRO A 163 5.99 10.89 5.66
C PRO A 163 4.63 10.50 6.23
N ALA A 164 4.40 9.19 6.32
CA ALA A 164 3.20 8.57 6.89
C ALA A 164 3.57 7.35 7.74
N GLY A 165 2.56 6.66 8.29
CA GLY A 165 2.75 5.36 8.92
C GLY A 165 2.96 4.23 7.92
N ASP A 166 3.62 3.17 8.38
CA ASP A 166 3.82 1.89 7.72
C ASP A 166 4.07 0.81 8.80
N ILE A 167 4.65 -0.34 8.48
CA ILE A 167 4.97 -1.39 9.46
C ILE A 167 5.77 -0.79 10.64
N GLY A 168 5.31 -1.05 11.87
CA GLY A 168 5.94 -0.55 13.10
C GLY A 168 5.74 0.95 13.36
N VAL A 169 4.98 1.66 12.54
CA VAL A 169 4.66 3.09 12.70
C VAL A 169 3.16 3.31 12.56
N GLY A 170 2.47 3.35 13.67
CA GLY A 170 1.04 3.65 13.76
C GLY A 170 0.77 5.07 14.27
N GLY A 171 -0.47 5.31 14.68
CA GLY A 171 -0.90 6.62 15.20
C GLY A 171 -0.11 7.09 16.40
N ARG A 172 0.35 6.17 17.28
CA ARG A 172 1.20 6.46 18.44
C ARG A 172 2.55 7.04 18.00
N GLU A 173 3.26 6.36 17.10
CA GLU A 173 4.55 6.79 16.58
C GLU A 173 4.43 8.10 15.81
N ILE A 174 3.41 8.24 14.98
CA ILE A 174 3.11 9.49 14.26
C ILE A 174 2.88 10.64 15.24
N GLY A 175 2.19 10.39 16.35
CA GLY A 175 2.00 11.39 17.41
C GLY A 175 3.34 11.84 18.04
N PHE A 176 4.22 10.90 18.39
CA PHE A 176 5.53 11.21 18.95
C PHE A 176 6.44 11.95 17.96
N LEU A 177 6.43 11.54 16.69
CA LEU A 177 7.17 12.19 15.61
C LEU A 177 6.67 13.63 15.38
N PHE A 178 5.34 13.83 15.31
CA PHE A 178 4.75 15.16 15.12
C PHE A 178 5.02 16.08 16.30
N GLY A 179 4.91 15.59 17.54
CA GLY A 179 5.20 16.38 18.74
C GLY A 179 6.63 16.91 18.76
N GLN A 180 7.61 16.08 18.36
CA GLN A 180 9.02 16.48 18.27
C GLN A 180 9.24 17.48 17.13
N TYR A 181 8.68 17.22 15.95
CA TYR A 181 8.75 18.14 14.81
C TYR A 181 8.24 19.54 15.19
N LYS A 182 7.02 19.61 15.73
CA LYS A 182 6.39 20.85 16.17
C LYS A 182 7.27 21.61 17.18
N LYS A 183 7.88 20.89 18.14
CA LYS A 183 8.75 21.49 19.15
C LYS A 183 10.00 22.11 18.54
N ILE A 184 10.65 21.43 17.59
CA ILE A 184 11.88 21.90 16.96
C ILE A 184 11.58 23.08 16.02
N ARG A 185 10.54 22.96 15.22
CA ARG A 185 10.17 23.98 14.23
C ARG A 185 9.58 25.26 14.85
N GLY A 186 9.03 25.16 16.06
CA GLY A 186 8.32 26.28 16.68
C GLY A 186 7.04 26.72 15.94
N ALA A 187 6.50 25.85 15.06
CA ALA A 187 5.36 26.13 14.21
C ALA A 187 4.41 24.92 14.16
N TYR A 188 3.12 25.18 13.96
CA TYR A 188 2.09 24.16 13.81
C TYR A 188 1.89 23.82 12.32
N GLU A 189 2.81 23.04 11.77
CA GLU A 189 2.79 22.57 10.38
C GLU A 189 2.20 21.16 10.32
N ASN A 190 0.89 21.02 10.59
CA ASN A 190 0.25 19.70 10.68
C ASN A 190 0.22 18.90 9.38
N GLY A 191 0.45 19.54 8.23
CA GLY A 191 0.61 18.89 6.94
C GLY A 191 1.92 18.12 6.73
N VAL A 192 2.86 18.17 7.70
CA VAL A 192 4.17 17.50 7.57
C VAL A 192 4.10 15.98 7.61
N LEU A 193 3.11 15.40 8.27
CA LEU A 193 2.89 13.97 8.42
C LEU A 193 1.44 13.62 8.15
N THR A 194 1.16 12.43 7.64
CA THR A 194 -0.20 11.88 7.56
C THR A 194 -0.34 10.62 8.42
N GLY A 195 -1.60 10.24 8.70
CA GLY A 195 -1.92 9.19 9.67
C GLY A 195 -1.95 9.70 11.11
N LYS A 196 -2.15 11.00 11.27
CA LYS A 196 -2.29 11.66 12.58
C LYS A 196 -3.62 11.28 13.26
N GLY A 197 -3.68 11.43 14.57
CA GLY A 197 -4.93 11.40 15.32
C GLY A 197 -5.84 12.58 14.95
N LEU A 198 -7.14 12.39 15.08
CA LEU A 198 -8.15 13.43 14.76
C LEU A 198 -7.96 14.73 15.55
N SER A 199 -7.43 14.62 16.79
CA SER A 199 -7.19 15.78 17.67
C SER A 199 -6.10 16.74 17.17
N PHE A 200 -5.30 16.34 16.17
CA PHE A 200 -4.21 17.17 15.66
C PHE A 200 -4.04 17.11 14.14
N GLY A 201 -5.16 16.99 13.42
CA GLY A 201 -5.23 17.17 11.97
C GLY A 201 -5.28 15.89 11.16
N GLY A 202 -5.62 14.75 11.78
CA GLY A 202 -5.89 13.50 11.08
C GLY A 202 -7.21 13.54 10.30
N SER A 203 -7.37 12.63 9.34
CA SER A 203 -8.58 12.47 8.53
C SER A 203 -9.45 11.33 9.03
N LEU A 204 -10.77 11.50 8.95
CA LEU A 204 -11.73 10.41 9.05
C LEU A 204 -11.51 9.39 7.91
N ILE A 205 -12.06 8.19 8.06
CA ILE A 205 -11.97 7.07 7.09
C ILE A 205 -10.52 6.52 6.91
N ARG A 206 -9.50 7.08 7.54
CA ARG A 206 -8.10 6.65 7.33
C ARG A 206 -7.84 5.19 7.72
N PRO A 207 -8.34 4.66 8.85
CA PRO A 207 -8.17 3.25 9.21
C PRO A 207 -8.81 2.28 8.22
N GLU A 208 -9.97 2.63 7.68
CA GLU A 208 -10.78 1.82 6.77
C GLU A 208 -10.36 1.96 5.30
N ALA A 209 -9.66 3.03 4.97
CA ALA A 209 -9.46 3.52 3.61
C ALA A 209 -8.94 2.47 2.62
N THR A 210 -8.02 1.61 3.05
CA THR A 210 -7.47 0.57 2.16
C THR A 210 -8.54 -0.46 1.81
N GLY A 211 -9.29 -0.93 2.80
CA GLY A 211 -10.38 -1.89 2.59
C GLY A 211 -11.54 -1.29 1.81
N PHE A 212 -11.96 -0.07 2.15
CA PHE A 212 -13.02 0.65 1.42
C PHE A 212 -12.63 0.85 -0.04
N GLY A 213 -11.41 1.35 -0.28
CA GLY A 213 -10.89 1.54 -1.63
C GLY A 213 -10.84 0.25 -2.45
N ALA A 214 -10.42 -0.86 -1.83
CA ALA A 214 -10.40 -2.16 -2.48
C ALA A 214 -11.78 -2.62 -2.93
N VAL A 215 -12.81 -2.43 -2.09
CA VAL A 215 -14.19 -2.76 -2.45
C VAL A 215 -14.72 -1.82 -3.54
N TYR A 216 -14.40 -0.53 -3.52
CA TYR A 216 -14.78 0.38 -4.60
C TYR A 216 -14.13 0.03 -5.93
N TYR A 217 -12.84 -0.35 -5.92
CA TYR A 217 -12.17 -0.85 -7.10
C TYR A 217 -12.83 -2.13 -7.64
N LEU A 218 -13.14 -3.08 -6.76
CA LEU A 218 -13.89 -4.29 -7.10
C LEU A 218 -15.24 -3.95 -7.76
N CYS A 219 -15.98 -2.98 -7.25
CA CYS A 219 -17.25 -2.55 -7.85
C CYS A 219 -17.09 -2.08 -9.31
N GLU A 220 -16.00 -1.39 -9.63
CA GLU A 220 -15.73 -0.98 -11.02
C GLU A 220 -15.33 -2.18 -11.90
N VAL A 221 -14.60 -3.15 -11.36
CA VAL A 221 -14.31 -4.42 -12.07
C VAL A 221 -15.60 -5.18 -12.38
N LEU A 222 -16.47 -5.33 -11.39
CA LEU A 222 -17.78 -5.99 -11.56
C LEU A 222 -18.65 -5.27 -12.59
N LYS A 223 -18.71 -3.95 -12.51
CA LYS A 223 -19.46 -3.12 -13.47
C LYS A 223 -18.96 -3.28 -14.90
N HIS A 224 -17.64 -3.38 -15.12
CA HIS A 224 -17.08 -3.67 -16.43
C HIS A 224 -17.56 -5.02 -16.96
N GLU A 225 -17.74 -6.00 -16.11
CA GLU A 225 -18.23 -7.35 -16.44
C GLU A 225 -19.77 -7.46 -16.48
N ASN A 226 -20.49 -6.33 -16.37
CA ASN A 226 -21.96 -6.29 -16.24
C ASN A 226 -22.47 -7.12 -15.05
N ASP A 227 -21.71 -7.12 -13.94
CA ASP A 227 -22.00 -7.85 -12.69
C ASP A 227 -22.16 -6.86 -11.52
N THR A 228 -22.63 -7.34 -10.38
CA THR A 228 -22.83 -6.55 -9.15
C THR A 228 -22.23 -7.24 -7.94
N ILE A 229 -21.87 -6.45 -6.93
CA ILE A 229 -21.34 -6.95 -5.66
C ILE A 229 -22.45 -7.54 -4.74
N GLU A 230 -23.70 -7.10 -4.91
CA GLU A 230 -24.82 -7.54 -4.10
C GLU A 230 -25.00 -9.06 -4.18
N GLY A 231 -25.06 -9.71 -3.02
CA GLY A 231 -25.21 -11.14 -2.88
C GLY A 231 -23.95 -11.98 -3.14
N LYS A 232 -22.81 -11.38 -3.52
CA LYS A 232 -21.56 -12.10 -3.74
C LYS A 232 -20.96 -12.62 -2.44
N GLU A 233 -20.34 -13.80 -2.53
CA GLU A 233 -19.52 -14.36 -1.47
C GLU A 233 -18.04 -14.01 -1.69
N ILE A 234 -17.41 -13.46 -0.65
CA ILE A 234 -16.03 -12.99 -0.69
C ILE A 234 -15.19 -13.76 0.32
N ALA A 235 -14.14 -14.42 -0.13
CA ALA A 235 -13.13 -15.02 0.73
C ALA A 235 -11.97 -14.02 0.93
N ILE A 236 -11.61 -13.78 2.21
CA ILE A 236 -10.48 -12.92 2.57
C ILE A 236 -9.53 -13.60 3.54
N SER A 237 -8.32 -13.08 3.63
CA SER A 237 -7.36 -13.37 4.70
C SER A 237 -7.21 -12.18 5.67
N GLY A 238 -6.66 -12.45 6.86
CA GLY A 238 -6.46 -11.43 7.88
C GLY A 238 -7.74 -11.04 8.64
N PHE A 239 -7.56 -10.25 9.71
CA PHE A 239 -8.62 -9.60 10.49
C PHE A 239 -8.16 -8.24 11.06
N GLY A 240 -7.16 -7.64 10.40
CA GLY A 240 -6.64 -6.29 10.72
C GLY A 240 -7.50 -5.17 10.10
N ASN A 241 -6.96 -3.94 10.07
CA ASN A 241 -7.66 -2.77 9.53
C ASN A 241 -8.15 -2.95 8.09
N VAL A 242 -7.33 -3.57 7.24
CA VAL A 242 -7.65 -3.78 5.82
C VAL A 242 -8.84 -4.71 5.69
N SER A 243 -8.78 -5.88 6.34
CA SER A 243 -9.85 -6.88 6.35
C SER A 243 -11.13 -6.33 6.97
N TRP A 244 -11.01 -5.59 8.08
CA TRP A 244 -12.15 -4.92 8.71
C TRP A 244 -12.82 -3.90 7.78
N GLY A 245 -12.02 -3.10 7.06
CA GLY A 245 -12.55 -2.17 6.05
C GLY A 245 -13.26 -2.90 4.91
N VAL A 246 -12.69 -4.01 4.40
CA VAL A 246 -13.33 -4.84 3.37
C VAL A 246 -14.66 -5.38 3.87
N CYS A 247 -14.71 -5.99 5.07
CA CYS A 247 -15.94 -6.52 5.66
C CYS A 247 -17.00 -5.44 5.82
N THR A 248 -16.61 -4.27 6.36
CA THR A 248 -17.53 -3.14 6.60
C THR A 248 -18.16 -2.66 5.30
N LYS A 249 -17.35 -2.41 4.27
CA LYS A 249 -17.87 -1.86 3.00
C LYS A 249 -18.62 -2.92 2.19
N ALA A 250 -18.15 -4.18 2.19
CA ALA A 250 -18.86 -5.29 1.55
C ALA A 250 -20.26 -5.48 2.15
N MET A 251 -20.38 -5.47 3.49
CA MET A 251 -21.68 -5.54 4.17
C MET A 251 -22.60 -4.37 3.75
N GLN A 252 -22.07 -3.14 3.71
CA GLN A 252 -22.86 -1.96 3.31
C GLN A 252 -23.40 -2.08 1.87
N LEU A 253 -22.70 -2.81 1.01
CA LEU A 253 -23.05 -3.01 -0.40
C LEU A 253 -23.75 -4.35 -0.67
N GLY A 254 -24.14 -5.09 0.37
CA GLY A 254 -24.95 -6.32 0.27
C GLY A 254 -24.17 -7.59 -0.05
N ALA A 255 -22.84 -7.57 0.03
CA ALA A 255 -22.01 -8.77 -0.12
C ALA A 255 -21.74 -9.47 1.23
N LYS A 256 -21.31 -10.73 1.17
CA LYS A 256 -20.97 -11.55 2.34
C LYS A 256 -19.48 -11.89 2.33
N VAL A 257 -18.75 -11.44 3.34
CA VAL A 257 -17.39 -11.92 3.59
C VAL A 257 -17.48 -13.20 4.41
N ILE A 258 -17.11 -14.35 3.82
CA ILE A 258 -17.35 -15.66 4.40
C ILE A 258 -16.14 -16.26 5.14
N THR A 259 -14.97 -15.62 5.07
CA THR A 259 -13.76 -16.09 5.77
C THR A 259 -13.01 -14.95 6.46
N LEU A 260 -12.39 -15.26 7.60
CA LEU A 260 -11.31 -14.47 8.20
C LEU A 260 -10.16 -15.43 8.49
N ALA A 261 -8.92 -14.97 8.40
CA ALA A 261 -7.76 -15.81 8.68
C ALA A 261 -6.75 -15.10 9.60
N GLY A 262 -6.10 -15.89 10.43
CA GLY A 262 -5.03 -15.46 11.33
C GLY A 262 -3.85 -16.43 11.30
N PRO A 263 -2.82 -16.21 12.13
CA PRO A 263 -1.69 -17.13 12.22
C PRO A 263 -2.07 -18.54 12.71
N ASP A 264 -3.19 -18.65 13.42
CA ASP A 264 -3.73 -19.88 14.00
C ASP A 264 -4.61 -20.70 13.05
N GLY A 265 -5.05 -20.11 11.91
CA GLY A 265 -5.91 -20.77 10.93
C GLY A 265 -6.91 -19.82 10.30
N TYR A 266 -8.06 -20.33 9.85
CA TYR A 266 -9.15 -19.50 9.32
C TYR A 266 -10.52 -19.96 9.82
N ILE A 267 -11.50 -19.06 9.77
CA ILE A 267 -12.91 -19.36 10.03
C ILE A 267 -13.69 -19.34 8.72
N TYR A 268 -14.73 -20.18 8.68
CA TYR A 268 -15.76 -20.13 7.65
C TYR A 268 -17.11 -19.80 8.28
N ASP A 269 -17.66 -18.66 7.89
CA ASP A 269 -18.94 -18.14 8.32
C ASP A 269 -19.90 -18.09 7.13
N PRO A 270 -20.79 -19.07 6.95
CA PRO A 270 -21.70 -19.14 5.81
C PRO A 270 -22.73 -17.99 5.79
N ASP A 271 -23.04 -17.41 6.94
CA ASP A 271 -23.91 -16.24 7.04
C ASP A 271 -23.17 -14.93 6.73
N GLY A 272 -21.86 -15.00 6.72
CA GLY A 272 -20.94 -13.90 6.45
C GLY A 272 -20.66 -13.01 7.67
N VAL A 273 -19.52 -12.32 7.62
CA VAL A 273 -19.14 -11.24 8.54
C VAL A 273 -19.92 -9.97 8.09
N CYS A 274 -21.24 -9.99 8.27
CA CYS A 274 -22.15 -9.01 7.68
C CYS A 274 -23.15 -8.42 8.69
N THR A 275 -22.80 -8.38 9.97
CA THR A 275 -23.56 -7.68 11.02
C THR A 275 -22.64 -6.73 11.80
N GLN A 276 -23.21 -5.67 12.36
CA GLN A 276 -22.44 -4.72 13.16
C GLN A 276 -21.76 -5.41 14.36
N GLU A 277 -22.44 -6.36 15.00
CA GLU A 277 -21.87 -7.12 16.12
C GLU A 277 -20.60 -7.89 15.70
N LYS A 278 -20.60 -8.52 14.52
CA LYS A 278 -19.44 -9.25 13.99
C LYS A 278 -18.29 -8.31 13.65
N LEU A 279 -18.58 -7.15 13.06
CA LEU A 279 -17.58 -6.12 12.77
C LEU A 279 -16.95 -5.53 14.04
N ASP A 280 -17.78 -5.22 15.04
CA ASP A 280 -17.31 -4.71 16.33
C ASP A 280 -16.42 -5.73 17.04
N TYR A 281 -16.77 -7.01 16.93
CA TYR A 281 -15.96 -8.09 17.52
C TYR A 281 -14.60 -8.25 16.83
N MET A 282 -14.48 -8.00 15.52
CA MET A 282 -13.18 -7.94 14.85
C MET A 282 -12.26 -6.88 15.49
N LEU A 283 -12.81 -5.72 15.89
CA LEU A 283 -12.04 -4.70 16.60
C LEU A 283 -11.61 -5.17 18.00
N VAL A 284 -12.48 -5.90 18.71
CA VAL A 284 -12.15 -6.51 20.01
C VAL A 284 -11.00 -7.50 19.85
N MET A 285 -11.09 -8.42 18.88
CA MET A 285 -10.03 -9.40 18.61
C MET A 285 -8.70 -8.72 18.32
N ARG A 286 -8.69 -7.71 17.44
CA ARG A 286 -7.50 -6.95 17.10
C ARG A 286 -6.86 -6.29 18.32
N ASN A 287 -7.67 -5.65 19.15
CA ASN A 287 -7.21 -4.92 20.33
C ASN A 287 -6.78 -5.85 21.48
N SER A 288 -7.20 -7.11 21.47
CA SER A 288 -6.81 -8.10 22.48
C SER A 288 -5.31 -8.45 22.46
N GLY A 289 -4.63 -8.22 21.33
CA GLY A 289 -3.23 -8.61 21.12
C GLY A 289 -2.99 -10.12 21.05
N ARG A 290 -4.02 -10.96 21.17
CA ARG A 290 -3.91 -12.44 21.14
C ARG A 290 -3.58 -12.97 19.75
N ASN A 291 -3.96 -12.23 18.71
CA ASN A 291 -3.74 -12.56 17.30
C ASN A 291 -4.28 -13.96 16.90
N LYS A 292 -5.49 -14.30 17.39
CA LYS A 292 -6.18 -15.57 17.18
C LYS A 292 -7.53 -15.36 16.51
N VAL A 293 -7.73 -15.94 15.32
CA VAL A 293 -9.01 -15.91 14.62
C VAL A 293 -10.00 -16.92 15.19
N GLN A 294 -9.52 -17.93 15.90
CA GLN A 294 -10.36 -18.90 16.63
C GLN A 294 -11.33 -18.20 17.59
N ASP A 295 -10.93 -17.06 18.20
CA ASP A 295 -11.80 -16.30 19.10
C ASP A 295 -13.13 -15.89 18.44
N TYR A 296 -13.12 -15.63 17.12
CA TYR A 296 -14.33 -15.36 16.35
C TYR A 296 -15.22 -16.61 16.25
N ALA A 297 -14.63 -17.77 15.92
CA ALA A 297 -15.36 -19.03 15.82
C ALA A 297 -16.03 -19.41 17.17
N ASP A 298 -15.30 -19.25 18.27
CA ASP A 298 -15.79 -19.51 19.62
C ASP A 298 -16.96 -18.59 20.00
N LYS A 299 -16.89 -17.31 19.59
CA LYS A 299 -17.95 -16.33 19.89
C LYS A 299 -19.23 -16.55 19.09
N PHE A 300 -19.12 -16.87 17.79
CA PHE A 300 -20.26 -16.93 16.86
C PHE A 300 -20.68 -18.35 16.49
N GLY A 301 -20.00 -19.39 17.00
CA GLY A 301 -20.33 -20.79 16.74
C GLY A 301 -20.10 -21.22 15.29
N VAL A 302 -19.14 -20.59 14.60
CA VAL A 302 -18.80 -20.90 13.21
C VAL A 302 -17.62 -21.87 13.12
N GLN A 303 -17.41 -22.46 11.94
CA GLN A 303 -16.37 -23.47 11.75
C GLN A 303 -14.98 -22.84 11.76
N PHE A 304 -14.04 -23.46 12.48
CA PHE A 304 -12.61 -23.09 12.52
C PHE A 304 -11.74 -24.19 11.92
N PHE A 305 -10.76 -23.80 11.11
CA PHE A 305 -9.82 -24.69 10.42
C PHE A 305 -8.39 -24.35 10.88
N PRO A 306 -7.87 -25.07 11.89
CA PRO A 306 -6.57 -24.76 12.47
C PRO A 306 -5.42 -24.96 11.47
N GLY A 307 -4.48 -24.02 11.43
CA GLY A 307 -3.27 -24.09 10.61
C GLY A 307 -3.49 -24.06 9.09
N GLN A 308 -4.72 -23.82 8.63
CA GLN A 308 -5.06 -23.77 7.22
C GLN A 308 -5.31 -22.35 6.74
N LYS A 309 -5.17 -22.14 5.41
CA LYS A 309 -5.50 -20.88 4.72
C LYS A 309 -6.89 -20.97 4.06
N PRO A 310 -7.62 -19.84 3.87
CA PRO A 310 -9.03 -19.87 3.43
C PRO A 310 -9.23 -20.20 1.94
N TRP A 311 -8.17 -20.33 1.17
CA TRP A 311 -8.21 -20.36 -0.30
C TRP A 311 -8.79 -21.64 -0.91
N GLY A 312 -9.01 -22.66 -0.11
CA GLY A 312 -9.80 -23.83 -0.49
C GLY A 312 -11.31 -23.62 -0.39
N GLN A 313 -11.76 -22.52 0.22
CA GLN A 313 -13.18 -22.21 0.37
C GLN A 313 -13.73 -21.64 -0.94
N LYS A 314 -14.84 -22.18 -1.43
CA LYS A 314 -15.48 -21.67 -2.64
C LYS A 314 -16.05 -20.28 -2.39
N ALA A 315 -15.72 -19.35 -3.28
CA ALA A 315 -16.21 -17.97 -3.25
C ALA A 315 -16.22 -17.38 -4.66
N ASP A 316 -17.10 -16.39 -4.90
CA ASP A 316 -17.15 -15.65 -6.16
C ASP A 316 -15.90 -14.77 -6.34
N ILE A 317 -15.42 -14.24 -5.22
CA ILE A 317 -14.35 -13.25 -5.15
C ILE A 317 -13.34 -13.68 -4.09
N CYS A 318 -12.04 -13.61 -4.42
CA CYS A 318 -10.94 -13.80 -3.47
C CYS A 318 -10.17 -12.49 -3.31
N MET A 319 -10.02 -12.03 -2.04
CA MET A 319 -9.34 -10.78 -1.70
C MET A 319 -8.28 -11.03 -0.60
N PRO A 320 -7.03 -11.35 -0.94
CA PRO A 320 -5.97 -11.52 0.05
C PRO A 320 -5.63 -10.19 0.73
N CYS A 321 -5.85 -10.11 2.06
CA CYS A 321 -5.73 -8.88 2.85
C CYS A 321 -4.63 -8.94 3.92
N ALA A 322 -3.88 -10.06 4.05
CA ALA A 322 -3.02 -10.27 5.20
C ALA A 322 -1.55 -9.85 4.96
N TYR A 323 -0.79 -10.59 4.16
CA TYR A 323 0.66 -10.36 4.05
C TYR A 323 1.22 -10.70 2.66
N GLN A 324 2.47 -10.30 2.44
CA GLN A 324 3.20 -10.51 1.20
C GLN A 324 3.48 -12.01 0.95
N ASN A 325 3.38 -12.44 -0.32
CA ASN A 325 3.63 -13.82 -0.78
C ASN A 325 2.77 -14.88 -0.03
N GLU A 326 1.60 -14.50 0.38
CA GLU A 326 0.60 -15.36 1.00
C GLU A 326 0.08 -16.42 0.03
N ILE A 327 -0.10 -16.05 -1.24
CA ILE A 327 -0.59 -16.89 -2.32
C ILE A 327 0.58 -17.39 -3.15
N ARG A 328 0.82 -18.69 -3.08
CA ARG A 328 1.77 -19.43 -3.92
C ARG A 328 1.00 -20.29 -4.92
N MET A 329 1.70 -21.08 -5.73
CA MET A 329 1.08 -21.93 -6.75
C MET A 329 -0.01 -22.84 -6.16
N GLU A 330 0.24 -23.45 -4.99
CA GLU A 330 -0.74 -24.33 -4.33
C GLU A 330 -2.06 -23.62 -4.01
N GLU A 331 -1.99 -22.41 -3.47
CA GLU A 331 -3.17 -21.60 -3.16
C GLU A 331 -3.86 -21.11 -4.45
N ALA A 332 -3.08 -20.68 -5.43
CA ALA A 332 -3.60 -20.24 -6.72
C ALA A 332 -4.40 -21.35 -7.43
N GLU A 333 -3.91 -22.59 -7.42
CA GLU A 333 -4.61 -23.72 -8.00
C GLU A 333 -5.92 -24.03 -7.28
N LYS A 334 -5.97 -23.90 -5.94
CA LYS A 334 -7.20 -24.05 -5.17
C LYS A 334 -8.25 -22.99 -5.55
N ILE A 335 -7.82 -21.73 -5.67
CA ILE A 335 -8.67 -20.61 -6.09
C ILE A 335 -9.23 -20.84 -7.50
N ILE A 336 -8.38 -21.28 -8.43
CA ILE A 336 -8.78 -21.61 -9.81
C ILE A 336 -9.76 -22.80 -9.82
N ALA A 337 -9.45 -23.87 -9.11
CA ALA A 337 -10.29 -25.08 -9.04
C ALA A 337 -11.68 -24.79 -8.44
N ASN A 338 -11.80 -23.83 -7.53
CA ASN A 338 -13.07 -23.36 -6.97
C ASN A 338 -13.93 -22.57 -7.98
N GLY A 339 -13.37 -22.19 -9.16
CA GLY A 339 -14.07 -21.41 -10.17
C GLY A 339 -14.22 -19.94 -9.80
N THR A 340 -13.36 -19.41 -8.93
CA THR A 340 -13.34 -17.99 -8.57
C THR A 340 -13.12 -17.12 -9.81
N LYS A 341 -14.03 -16.22 -10.09
CA LYS A 341 -13.95 -15.33 -11.27
C LYS A 341 -13.10 -14.08 -10.98
N TYR A 342 -13.18 -13.53 -9.79
CA TYR A 342 -12.54 -12.25 -9.45
C TYR A 342 -11.47 -12.45 -8.38
N TYR A 343 -10.23 -12.19 -8.74
CA TYR A 343 -9.08 -12.21 -7.84
C TYR A 343 -8.54 -10.79 -7.66
N ILE A 344 -8.70 -10.22 -6.48
CA ILE A 344 -8.50 -8.79 -6.17
C ILE A 344 -7.45 -8.66 -5.08
N GLU A 345 -6.22 -8.32 -5.44
CA GLU A 345 -5.11 -8.20 -4.49
C GLU A 345 -5.25 -6.97 -3.59
N VAL A 346 -5.39 -7.16 -2.29
CA VAL A 346 -5.54 -6.05 -1.33
C VAL A 346 -4.27 -5.82 -0.51
N ALA A 347 -3.65 -6.86 0.04
CA ALA A 347 -2.35 -6.72 0.68
C ALA A 347 -1.27 -6.28 -0.33
N ASN A 348 -0.14 -5.77 0.14
CA ASN A 348 0.98 -5.46 -0.75
C ASN A 348 1.60 -6.76 -1.26
N MET A 349 1.65 -6.95 -2.58
CA MET A 349 2.23 -8.11 -3.26
C MET A 349 1.84 -9.45 -2.57
N PRO A 350 0.55 -9.77 -2.42
CA PRO A 350 0.12 -10.96 -1.68
C PRO A 350 0.41 -12.25 -2.45
N THR A 351 0.61 -12.16 -3.77
CA THR A 351 0.78 -13.29 -4.69
C THR A 351 2.22 -13.34 -5.20
N THR A 352 2.81 -14.52 -5.23
CA THR A 352 4.10 -14.71 -5.91
C THR A 352 3.94 -14.49 -7.42
N ASN A 353 4.96 -13.97 -8.09
CA ASN A 353 4.90 -13.66 -9.52
C ASN A 353 4.49 -14.88 -10.36
N GLU A 354 5.02 -16.06 -10.04
CA GLU A 354 4.67 -17.31 -10.72
C GLU A 354 3.17 -17.60 -10.62
N ALA A 355 2.61 -17.52 -9.41
CA ALA A 355 1.18 -17.74 -9.16
C ALA A 355 0.31 -16.68 -9.82
N LEU A 356 0.72 -15.40 -9.77
CA LEU A 356 0.02 -14.29 -10.40
C LEU A 356 -0.09 -14.48 -11.91
N PHE A 357 1.03 -14.78 -12.59
CA PHE A 357 1.03 -15.02 -14.03
C PHE A 357 0.26 -16.28 -14.42
N HIS A 358 0.24 -17.29 -13.56
CA HIS A 358 -0.57 -18.49 -13.77
C HIS A 358 -2.06 -18.16 -13.72
N MET A 359 -2.50 -17.42 -12.71
CA MET A 359 -3.90 -16.97 -12.57
C MET A 359 -4.34 -16.05 -13.70
N MET A 360 -3.49 -15.11 -14.14
CA MET A 360 -3.78 -14.20 -15.28
C MET A 360 -4.01 -14.93 -16.60
N LYS A 361 -3.49 -16.15 -16.75
CA LYS A 361 -3.69 -16.98 -17.96
C LYS A 361 -4.98 -17.80 -17.93
N GLN A 362 -5.71 -17.82 -16.81
CA GLN A 362 -6.93 -18.60 -16.68
C GLN A 362 -8.08 -17.94 -17.44
N PRO A 363 -8.75 -18.65 -18.35
CA PRO A 363 -9.89 -18.10 -19.09
C PRO A 363 -11.01 -17.66 -18.13
N GLY A 364 -11.48 -16.43 -18.28
CA GLY A 364 -12.59 -15.90 -17.48
C GLY A 364 -12.24 -15.43 -16.07
N MET A 365 -10.98 -15.59 -15.61
CA MET A 365 -10.52 -15.02 -14.36
C MET A 365 -10.02 -13.59 -14.57
N ILE A 366 -10.46 -12.68 -13.72
CA ILE A 366 -10.00 -11.29 -13.70
C ILE A 366 -9.11 -11.08 -12.50
N VAL A 367 -7.90 -10.60 -12.75
CA VAL A 367 -6.89 -10.31 -11.73
C VAL A 367 -6.68 -8.81 -11.64
N ALA A 368 -6.87 -8.24 -10.45
CA ALA A 368 -6.63 -6.83 -10.16
C ALA A 368 -5.40 -6.66 -9.24
N PRO A 369 -4.43 -5.79 -9.61
CA PRO A 369 -3.15 -5.70 -8.93
C PRO A 369 -3.21 -4.91 -7.63
N SER A 370 -2.41 -5.31 -6.67
CA SER A 370 -2.37 -4.70 -5.33
C SER A 370 -2.13 -3.19 -5.34
N LYS A 371 -1.21 -2.69 -6.17
CA LYS A 371 -0.88 -1.24 -6.20
C LYS A 371 -2.04 -0.33 -6.61
N ALA A 372 -2.97 -0.84 -7.43
CA ALA A 372 -4.18 -0.12 -7.80
C ALA A 372 -5.29 -0.33 -6.75
N VAL A 373 -5.52 -1.58 -6.38
CA VAL A 373 -6.60 -1.98 -5.45
C VAL A 373 -6.41 -1.37 -4.06
N ASN A 374 -5.20 -1.40 -3.50
CA ASN A 374 -4.94 -0.91 -2.14
C ASN A 374 -4.56 0.58 -2.08
N ALA A 375 -4.71 1.31 -3.15
CA ALA A 375 -4.39 2.73 -3.20
C ALA A 375 -5.29 3.61 -2.31
N GLY A 376 -6.40 3.08 -1.81
CA GLY A 376 -7.31 3.81 -0.91
C GLY A 376 -6.63 4.41 0.31
N GLY A 377 -5.69 3.68 0.92
CA GLY A 377 -4.94 4.17 2.07
C GLY A 377 -4.08 5.41 1.77
N VAL A 378 -3.35 5.40 0.64
CA VAL A 378 -2.55 6.56 0.23
C VAL A 378 -3.44 7.68 -0.33
N ALA A 379 -4.57 7.35 -0.96
CA ALA A 379 -5.54 8.33 -1.41
C ALA A 379 -6.07 9.16 -0.23
N VAL A 380 -6.54 8.53 0.84
CA VAL A 380 -7.00 9.25 2.04
C VAL A 380 -5.85 9.98 2.74
N SER A 381 -4.62 9.46 2.67
CA SER A 381 -3.45 10.25 3.12
C SER A 381 -3.26 11.54 2.32
N GLY A 382 -3.46 11.52 1.01
CA GLY A 382 -3.46 12.73 0.18
C GLY A 382 -4.64 13.67 0.49
N LEU A 383 -5.81 13.13 0.77
CA LEU A 383 -6.96 13.92 1.23
C LEU A 383 -6.71 14.56 2.61
N GLU A 384 -5.99 13.88 3.51
CA GLU A 384 -5.53 14.46 4.78
C GLU A 384 -4.59 15.64 4.54
N MET A 385 -3.66 15.54 3.57
CA MET A 385 -2.81 16.68 3.17
C MET A 385 -3.65 17.86 2.69
N SER A 386 -4.68 17.65 1.88
CA SER A 386 -5.60 18.70 1.42
C SER A 386 -6.33 19.36 2.57
N GLN A 387 -6.92 18.60 3.48
CA GLN A 387 -7.58 19.11 4.68
C GLN A 387 -6.61 19.93 5.55
N ASN A 388 -5.36 19.49 5.70
CA ASN A 388 -4.35 20.20 6.46
C ASN A 388 -3.95 21.54 5.79
N SER A 389 -3.87 21.57 4.46
CA SER A 389 -3.59 22.80 3.70
C SER A 389 -4.73 23.83 3.81
N GLU A 390 -5.96 23.37 3.79
CA GLU A 390 -7.15 24.22 3.98
C GLU A 390 -7.36 24.62 5.44
N ARG A 391 -6.74 23.91 6.39
CA ARG A 391 -6.97 23.99 7.84
C ARG A 391 -8.42 23.68 8.24
N LEU A 392 -9.06 22.78 7.49
CA LEU A 392 -10.42 22.30 7.71
C LEU A 392 -10.42 20.79 7.94
N ALA A 393 -11.42 20.30 8.63
CA ALA A 393 -11.74 18.88 8.72
C ALA A 393 -12.97 18.58 7.86
N TRP A 394 -12.88 17.60 6.99
CA TRP A 394 -14.03 17.15 6.19
C TRP A 394 -14.81 16.08 6.95
N SER A 395 -16.10 15.95 6.64
CA SER A 395 -16.93 14.87 7.18
C SER A 395 -16.49 13.49 6.62
N ALA A 396 -16.97 12.42 7.24
CA ALA A 396 -16.69 11.07 6.76
C ALA A 396 -17.26 10.85 5.34
N GLU A 397 -18.44 11.41 5.09
CA GLU A 397 -19.12 11.35 3.79
C GLU A 397 -18.32 12.07 2.70
N GLU A 398 -17.81 13.28 2.97
CA GLU A 398 -16.98 14.03 2.02
C GLU A 398 -15.69 13.29 1.67
N VAL A 399 -15.03 12.66 2.66
CA VAL A 399 -13.82 11.85 2.44
C VAL A 399 -14.17 10.60 1.63
N ASP A 400 -15.26 9.92 1.95
CA ASP A 400 -15.68 8.68 1.28
C ASP A 400 -16.07 8.95 -0.19
N GLU A 401 -16.82 10.00 -0.49
CA GLU A 401 -17.17 10.39 -1.87
C GLU A 401 -15.93 10.67 -2.74
N LYS A 402 -14.94 11.36 -2.17
CA LYS A 402 -13.67 11.62 -2.85
C LYS A 402 -12.88 10.31 -3.05
N LEU A 403 -12.88 9.42 -2.06
CA LEU A 403 -12.24 8.10 -2.17
C LEU A 403 -12.89 7.26 -3.28
N VAL A 404 -14.22 7.20 -3.35
CA VAL A 404 -14.96 6.54 -4.43
C VAL A 404 -14.51 7.05 -5.79
N THR A 405 -14.46 8.38 -5.95
CA THR A 405 -14.05 9.02 -7.21
C THR A 405 -12.63 8.67 -7.60
N ILE A 406 -11.70 8.68 -6.64
CA ILE A 406 -10.29 8.32 -6.87
C ILE A 406 -10.18 6.86 -7.31
N MET A 407 -10.85 5.92 -6.64
CA MET A 407 -10.77 4.50 -6.97
C MET A 407 -11.38 4.18 -8.34
N LYS A 408 -12.47 4.85 -8.72
CA LYS A 408 -13.05 4.78 -10.08
C LYS A 408 -12.04 5.24 -11.13
N ASN A 409 -11.37 6.36 -10.89
CA ASN A 409 -10.38 6.90 -11.82
C ASN A 409 -9.14 5.99 -11.92
N ILE A 410 -8.70 5.36 -10.83
CA ILE A 410 -7.59 4.40 -10.86
C ILE A 410 -7.96 3.21 -11.77
N HIS A 411 -9.14 2.64 -11.62
CA HIS A 411 -9.62 1.55 -12.47
C HIS A 411 -9.70 1.98 -13.94
N LYS A 412 -10.35 3.12 -14.22
CA LYS A 412 -10.51 3.66 -15.56
C LYS A 412 -9.14 3.87 -16.24
N ASN A 413 -8.22 4.57 -15.58
CA ASN A 413 -6.91 4.87 -16.14
C ASN A 413 -6.08 3.59 -16.39
N SER A 414 -6.18 2.61 -15.49
CA SER A 414 -5.50 1.31 -15.68
C SER A 414 -6.07 0.56 -16.88
N MET A 415 -7.39 0.53 -17.04
CA MET A 415 -8.06 -0.11 -18.18
C MET A 415 -7.67 0.57 -19.50
N GLU A 416 -7.74 1.89 -19.57
CA GLU A 416 -7.41 2.68 -20.75
C GLU A 416 -5.94 2.49 -21.16
N ALA A 417 -5.00 2.54 -20.20
CA ALA A 417 -3.58 2.33 -20.47
C ALA A 417 -3.28 0.91 -20.99
N ALA A 418 -3.94 -0.12 -20.47
CA ALA A 418 -3.83 -1.47 -21.00
C ALA A 418 -4.37 -1.59 -22.44
N ALA A 419 -5.53 -0.97 -22.71
CA ALA A 419 -6.14 -0.97 -24.05
C ALA A 419 -5.26 -0.23 -25.07
N GLU A 420 -4.72 0.95 -24.73
CA GLU A 420 -3.77 1.70 -25.57
C GLU A 420 -2.50 0.90 -25.89
N ALA A 421 -2.05 0.07 -24.94
CA ALA A 421 -0.92 -0.82 -25.14
C ALA A 421 -1.25 -2.09 -25.94
N GLY A 422 -2.52 -2.30 -26.31
CA GLY A 422 -2.97 -3.50 -27.03
C GLY A 422 -3.10 -4.75 -26.15
N LEU A 423 -3.18 -4.59 -24.83
CA LEU A 423 -3.21 -5.68 -23.85
C LEU A 423 -4.64 -6.02 -23.37
N GLY A 424 -5.67 -5.44 -23.99
CA GLY A 424 -7.06 -5.66 -23.61
C GLY A 424 -7.35 -5.22 -22.17
N TYR A 425 -8.14 -6.02 -21.44
CA TYR A 425 -8.51 -5.74 -20.04
C TYR A 425 -7.48 -6.34 -19.05
N ASN A 426 -6.20 -6.01 -19.25
CA ASN A 426 -5.12 -6.45 -18.37
C ASN A 426 -4.83 -5.37 -17.31
N LEU A 427 -5.52 -5.43 -16.18
CA LEU A 427 -5.39 -4.44 -15.11
C LEU A 427 -4.02 -4.42 -14.43
N VAL A 428 -3.29 -5.53 -14.43
CA VAL A 428 -1.93 -5.62 -13.86
C VAL A 428 -0.95 -4.79 -14.69
N ALA A 429 -0.92 -5.00 -15.99
CA ALA A 429 -0.10 -4.20 -16.91
C ALA A 429 -0.60 -2.74 -16.94
N GLY A 430 -1.91 -2.54 -17.02
CA GLY A 430 -2.52 -1.23 -17.09
C GLY A 430 -2.19 -0.33 -15.91
N ALA A 431 -2.17 -0.86 -14.69
CA ALA A 431 -1.77 -0.07 -13.52
C ALA A 431 -0.30 0.38 -13.57
N ASN A 432 0.60 -0.48 -14.06
CA ASN A 432 2.01 -0.11 -14.25
C ASN A 432 2.14 1.01 -15.31
N LEU A 433 1.50 0.85 -16.45
CA LEU A 433 1.55 1.79 -17.57
C LEU A 433 0.92 3.14 -17.20
N ALA A 434 -0.26 3.14 -16.57
CA ALA A 434 -0.94 4.36 -16.13
C ALA A 434 -0.13 5.14 -15.10
N GLY A 435 0.42 4.44 -14.10
CA GLY A 435 1.28 5.05 -13.08
C GLY A 435 2.55 5.66 -13.67
N PHE A 436 3.22 4.94 -14.58
CA PHE A 436 4.41 5.42 -15.27
C PHE A 436 4.11 6.63 -16.16
N LYS A 437 3.07 6.55 -17.00
CA LYS A 437 2.74 7.61 -17.97
C LYS A 437 2.62 8.98 -17.30
N LYS A 438 1.92 9.06 -16.20
CA LYS A 438 1.73 10.33 -15.48
C LYS A 438 3.04 10.91 -14.97
N VAL A 439 3.93 10.08 -14.43
CA VAL A 439 5.26 10.51 -13.96
C VAL A 439 6.15 10.90 -15.13
N ALA A 440 6.16 10.10 -16.20
CA ALA A 440 6.92 10.36 -17.42
C ALA A 440 6.52 11.70 -18.06
N ASP A 441 5.22 11.93 -18.26
CA ASP A 441 4.69 13.17 -18.83
C ASP A 441 5.15 14.41 -18.01
N ALA A 442 5.11 14.30 -16.67
CA ALA A 442 5.57 15.39 -15.80
C ALA A 442 7.09 15.60 -15.89
N MET A 443 7.88 14.53 -15.86
CA MET A 443 9.35 14.60 -15.99
C MET A 443 9.77 15.17 -17.34
N MET A 444 9.08 14.79 -18.44
CA MET A 444 9.34 15.34 -19.77
C MET A 444 8.98 16.82 -19.87
N ALA A 445 7.84 17.23 -19.31
CA ALA A 445 7.38 18.62 -19.33
C ALA A 445 8.26 19.55 -18.50
N GLN A 446 8.82 19.07 -17.40
CA GLN A 446 9.69 19.85 -16.49
C GLN A 446 11.16 19.92 -16.99
N GLY A 447 11.54 19.10 -17.96
CA GLY A 447 12.89 19.08 -18.52
C GLY A 447 13.88 18.27 -17.67
N ILE A 448 15.15 18.62 -17.80
CA ILE A 448 16.27 17.98 -17.08
C ILE A 448 16.63 18.87 -15.90
N VAL A 449 16.15 18.49 -14.70
CA VAL A 449 16.35 19.22 -13.45
C VAL A 449 16.98 18.33 -12.40
#